data_e2bbd6f97a5e5a98db6fa291082ed090
#
_entry.id   e2bbd6f97a5e5a98db6fa291082ed090
#
_cell.length_a   1.000
_cell.length_b   1.000
_cell.length_c   1.000
_cell.angle_alpha   90.00
_cell.angle_beta   90.00
_cell.angle_gamma   90.00
#
_symmetry.space_group_name_H-M   'P 1'
#
loop_
_entity.id
_entity.type
_entity.pdbx_description
1 polymer ?
#
loop_
_entity_poly.entity_id
_entity_poly.type
_entity_poly.pdbx_seq_one_letter_code
_entity_poly.pdbx_strand_id
1 'polypeptide(L)'
;YSLYDVELLIDEGVSVVTVCWNNSNRFATSAVDAASGEDRGLSPLGRELVRILNDRKIIIDCSHASDATFFDILDISDKPPVLSHSGVRHFRNIPRNASDEVLSAIESTGSIIGINLCPSFLSRRARKHITVQTVVEQILYLSERFSPDILALGSDLEGIRYLPSDMKGVEDIPLIFERLSGKMSEEAVSGVAFDNFFRFFTSVRE
;
A
#
# COMPACT_ATOMS: atom_id res chain seq x y z
N TYR A 1 -8.57 -20.49 2.69
CA TYR A 1 -7.81 -20.95 1.53
C TYR A 1 -6.62 -21.79 1.98
N SER A 2 -6.25 -22.81 1.19
CA SER A 2 -5.00 -23.56 1.29
C SER A 2 -3.96 -22.97 0.34
N LEU A 3 -2.70 -23.41 0.41
CA LEU A 3 -1.68 -23.04 -0.58
C LEU A 3 -2.09 -23.48 -2.00
N TYR A 4 -2.71 -24.66 -2.10
CA TYR A 4 -3.24 -25.16 -3.38
C TYR A 4 -4.29 -24.22 -3.99
N ASP A 5 -5.22 -23.64 -3.19
CA ASP A 5 -6.20 -22.68 -3.69
C ASP A 5 -5.51 -21.42 -4.23
N VAL A 6 -4.42 -20.97 -3.60
CA VAL A 6 -3.64 -19.83 -4.06
C VAL A 6 -2.97 -20.12 -5.39
N GLU A 7 -2.37 -21.31 -5.55
CA GLU A 7 -1.74 -21.72 -6.82
C GLU A 7 -2.74 -21.77 -7.96
N LEU A 8 -3.97 -22.29 -7.73
CA LEU A 8 -5.04 -22.26 -8.72
C LEU A 8 -5.39 -20.84 -9.15
N LEU A 9 -5.51 -19.90 -8.21
CA LEU A 9 -5.78 -18.49 -8.53
C LEU A 9 -4.65 -17.85 -9.34
N ILE A 10 -3.41 -18.21 -9.04
CA ILE A 10 -2.24 -17.74 -9.81
C ILE A 10 -2.30 -18.28 -11.25
N ASP A 11 -2.65 -19.56 -11.43
CA ASP A 11 -2.80 -20.18 -12.75
C ASP A 11 -3.92 -19.52 -13.58
N GLU A 12 -4.96 -18.98 -12.91
CA GLU A 12 -6.02 -18.16 -13.54
C GLU A 12 -5.59 -16.70 -13.85
N GLY A 13 -4.35 -16.32 -13.54
CA GLY A 13 -3.78 -15.03 -13.94
C GLY A 13 -3.69 -13.98 -12.83
N VAL A 14 -3.91 -14.33 -11.55
CA VAL A 14 -3.67 -13.41 -10.42
C VAL A 14 -2.22 -12.98 -10.41
N SER A 15 -1.97 -11.68 -10.32
CA SER A 15 -0.64 -11.06 -10.38
C SER A 15 -0.24 -10.34 -9.08
N VAL A 16 -1.21 -10.09 -8.19
CA VAL A 16 -1.01 -9.43 -6.88
C VAL A 16 -1.79 -10.18 -5.84
N VAL A 17 -1.18 -10.47 -4.69
CA VAL A 17 -1.81 -11.16 -3.57
C VAL A 17 -1.64 -10.36 -2.30
N THR A 18 -2.76 -9.91 -1.70
CA THR A 18 -2.79 -9.33 -0.36
C THR A 18 -2.80 -10.45 0.67
N VAL A 19 -1.75 -10.55 1.51
CA VAL A 19 -1.50 -11.70 2.39
C VAL A 19 -2.51 -11.86 3.53
N CYS A 20 -3.12 -10.77 3.99
CA CYS A 20 -4.24 -10.76 4.95
C CYS A 20 -5.09 -9.52 4.73
N TRP A 21 -6.31 -9.53 5.26
CA TRP A 21 -7.17 -8.35 5.30
C TRP A 21 -7.20 -7.74 6.72
N ASN A 22 -8.33 -7.20 7.17
CA ASN A 22 -8.45 -6.59 8.50
C ASN A 22 -8.27 -7.59 9.65
N ASN A 23 -8.50 -8.86 9.41
CA ASN A 23 -8.29 -9.92 10.39
C ASN A 23 -7.07 -10.75 9.99
N SER A 24 -6.30 -11.15 10.98
CA SER A 24 -5.24 -12.16 10.82
C SER A 24 -5.83 -13.47 10.28
N ASN A 25 -5.03 -14.18 9.54
CA ASN A 25 -5.39 -15.48 9.00
C ASN A 25 -4.30 -16.51 9.30
N ARG A 26 -4.38 -17.68 8.70
CA ARG A 26 -3.40 -18.75 8.91
C ARG A 26 -1.99 -18.43 8.35
N PHE A 27 -1.84 -17.38 7.55
CA PHE A 27 -0.57 -17.00 6.91
C PHE A 27 0.12 -15.83 7.62
N ALA A 28 -0.63 -14.81 8.03
CA ALA A 28 -0.08 -13.54 8.46
C ALA A 28 -0.92 -12.84 9.55
N THR A 29 -0.26 -12.02 10.35
CA THR A 29 -0.88 -11.13 11.33
C THR A 29 -1.30 -9.83 10.64
N SER A 30 -2.56 -9.42 10.82
CA SER A 30 -3.07 -8.14 10.31
C SER A 30 -2.67 -6.97 11.22
N ALA A 31 -2.60 -5.77 10.64
CA ALA A 31 -2.34 -4.54 11.39
C ALA A 31 -3.40 -4.25 12.48
N VAL A 32 -4.66 -4.64 12.22
CA VAL A 32 -5.77 -4.41 13.17
C VAL A 32 -5.65 -5.35 14.37
N ASP A 33 -5.40 -6.64 14.14
CA ASP A 33 -5.26 -7.61 15.23
C ASP A 33 -3.97 -7.36 16.02
N ALA A 34 -2.85 -7.02 15.35
CA ALA A 34 -1.60 -6.67 16.01
C ALA A 34 -1.75 -5.50 17.00
N ALA A 35 -2.59 -4.52 16.69
CA ALA A 35 -2.84 -3.38 17.55
C ALA A 35 -3.64 -3.72 18.84
N SER A 36 -4.37 -4.82 18.84
CA SER A 36 -5.19 -5.29 19.97
C SER A 36 -4.64 -6.54 20.66
N GLY A 37 -3.58 -7.14 20.15
CA GLY A 37 -3.02 -8.40 20.61
C GLY A 37 -1.53 -8.52 20.38
N GLU A 38 -1.07 -9.75 20.10
CA GLU A 38 0.32 -10.05 19.79
C GLU A 38 0.56 -9.97 18.29
N ASP A 39 1.56 -9.20 17.88
CA ASP A 39 2.05 -9.20 16.50
C ASP A 39 3.04 -10.36 16.29
N ARG A 40 2.59 -11.40 15.60
CA ARG A 40 3.38 -12.62 15.34
C ARG A 40 4.02 -12.64 13.95
N GLY A 41 3.81 -11.61 13.15
CA GLY A 41 4.31 -11.58 11.78
C GLY A 41 3.75 -12.70 10.91
N LEU A 42 4.60 -13.32 10.09
CA LEU A 42 4.27 -14.49 9.27
C LEU A 42 4.25 -15.79 10.08
N SER A 43 3.26 -16.62 9.83
CA SER A 43 3.29 -18.01 10.27
C SER A 43 4.28 -18.84 9.44
N PRO A 44 4.65 -20.06 9.87
CA PRO A 44 5.41 -20.99 9.02
C PRO A 44 4.75 -21.23 7.65
N LEU A 45 3.41 -21.31 7.60
CA LEU A 45 2.65 -21.45 6.37
C LEU A 45 2.68 -20.17 5.52
N GLY A 46 2.72 -19.00 6.17
CA GLY A 46 2.90 -17.70 5.50
C GLY A 46 4.26 -17.60 4.81
N ARG A 47 5.32 -18.09 5.44
CA ARG A 47 6.66 -18.16 4.83
C ARG A 47 6.69 -19.07 3.60
N GLU A 48 5.94 -20.17 3.62
CA GLU A 48 5.78 -21.05 2.45
C GLU A 48 5.00 -20.35 1.34
N LEU A 49 3.92 -19.65 1.69
CA LEU A 49 3.18 -18.84 0.74
C LEU A 49 4.08 -17.80 0.04
N VAL A 50 4.90 -17.05 0.79
CA VAL A 50 5.83 -16.06 0.20
C VAL A 50 6.77 -16.71 -0.80
N ARG A 51 7.32 -17.92 -0.52
CA ARG A 51 8.16 -18.62 -1.48
C ARG A 51 7.42 -18.96 -2.78
N ILE A 52 6.18 -19.48 -2.67
CA ILE A 52 5.35 -19.75 -3.85
C ILE A 52 5.13 -18.48 -4.66
N LEU A 53 4.82 -17.36 -3.99
CA LEU A 53 4.58 -16.09 -4.68
C LEU A 53 5.85 -15.57 -5.38
N ASN A 54 7.03 -15.71 -4.76
CA ASN A 54 8.32 -15.38 -5.38
C ASN A 54 8.59 -16.24 -6.63
N ASP A 55 8.48 -17.58 -6.50
CA ASP A 55 8.72 -18.53 -7.60
C ASP A 55 7.81 -18.24 -8.79
N ARG A 56 6.60 -17.76 -8.54
CA ARG A 56 5.59 -17.43 -9.53
C ARG A 56 5.60 -15.96 -9.98
N LYS A 57 6.54 -15.15 -9.46
CA LYS A 57 6.68 -13.71 -9.75
C LYS A 57 5.38 -12.93 -9.48
N ILE A 58 4.75 -13.20 -8.36
CA ILE A 58 3.52 -12.56 -7.89
C ILE A 58 3.88 -11.46 -6.91
N ILE A 59 3.34 -10.27 -7.11
CA ILE A 59 3.51 -9.13 -6.21
C ILE A 59 2.81 -9.42 -4.88
N ILE A 60 3.53 -9.21 -3.78
CA ILE A 60 3.00 -9.37 -2.42
C ILE A 60 2.54 -7.99 -1.92
N ASP A 61 1.25 -7.87 -1.63
CA ASP A 61 0.67 -6.66 -1.05
C ASP A 61 0.49 -6.79 0.46
N CYS A 62 1.08 -5.85 1.19
CA CYS A 62 1.08 -5.76 2.65
C CYS A 62 0.16 -4.65 3.19
N SER A 63 -0.76 -4.09 2.40
CA SER A 63 -1.59 -2.95 2.80
C SER A 63 -2.37 -3.16 4.11
N HIS A 64 -2.73 -4.39 4.45
CA HIS A 64 -3.42 -4.74 5.70
C HIS A 64 -2.54 -5.48 6.70
N ALA A 65 -1.32 -5.83 6.33
CA ALA A 65 -0.39 -6.56 7.16
C ALA A 65 0.12 -5.71 8.34
N SER A 66 0.47 -6.36 9.44
CA SER A 66 1.20 -5.72 10.53
C SER A 66 2.62 -5.34 10.11
N ASP A 67 3.26 -4.45 10.86
CA ASP A 67 4.66 -4.08 10.61
C ASP A 67 5.57 -5.32 10.70
N ALA A 68 5.37 -6.23 11.68
CA ALA A 68 6.14 -7.48 11.75
C ALA A 68 5.91 -8.38 10.54
N THR A 69 4.67 -8.49 10.05
CA THR A 69 4.38 -9.25 8.81
C THR A 69 5.08 -8.62 7.60
N PHE A 70 5.06 -7.29 7.49
CA PHE A 70 5.77 -6.58 6.40
C PHE A 70 7.28 -6.88 6.43
N PHE A 71 7.93 -6.75 7.59
CA PHE A 71 9.36 -7.00 7.72
C PHE A 71 9.73 -8.48 7.55
N ASP A 72 8.91 -9.41 8.05
CA ASP A 72 9.08 -10.84 7.80
C ASP A 72 9.04 -11.19 6.31
N ILE A 73 8.13 -10.55 5.54
CA ILE A 73 8.05 -10.72 4.09
C ILE A 73 9.29 -10.11 3.42
N LEU A 74 9.66 -8.90 3.82
CA LEU A 74 10.82 -8.21 3.25
C LEU A 74 12.12 -9.01 3.44
N ASP A 75 12.28 -9.70 4.58
CA ASP A 75 13.45 -10.50 4.90
C ASP A 75 13.60 -11.75 4.03
N ILE A 76 12.49 -12.31 3.55
CA ILE A 76 12.50 -13.59 2.82
C ILE A 76 12.05 -13.51 1.37
N SER A 77 11.60 -12.35 0.91
CA SER A 77 11.12 -12.14 -0.44
C SER A 77 12.24 -11.73 -1.38
N ASP A 78 12.27 -12.30 -2.58
CA ASP A 78 13.23 -11.94 -3.63
C ASP A 78 12.98 -10.52 -4.19
N LYS A 79 11.73 -10.06 -4.11
CA LYS A 79 11.31 -8.72 -4.50
C LYS A 79 10.58 -8.04 -3.34
N PRO A 80 10.74 -6.73 -3.14
CA PRO A 80 10.11 -6.05 -2.02
C PRO A 80 8.58 -6.08 -2.12
N PRO A 81 7.85 -6.23 -0.98
CA PRO A 81 6.39 -6.14 -0.97
C PRO A 81 5.94 -4.71 -1.20
N VAL A 82 4.70 -4.52 -1.66
CA VAL A 82 4.08 -3.19 -1.81
C VAL A 82 3.07 -2.91 -0.72
N LEU A 83 2.77 -1.63 -0.52
CA LEU A 83 1.54 -1.17 0.12
C LEU A 83 0.63 -0.61 -0.98
N SER A 84 -0.25 -1.42 -1.55
CA SER A 84 -1.10 -1.01 -2.68
C SER A 84 -2.04 0.14 -2.32
N HIS A 85 -2.48 0.23 -1.05
CA HIS A 85 -3.36 1.27 -0.54
C HIS A 85 -3.14 1.50 0.97
N SER A 86 -2.39 2.53 1.32
CA SER A 86 -2.07 2.89 2.72
C SER A 86 -2.11 4.40 2.93
N GLY A 87 -2.23 4.83 4.18
CA GLY A 87 -1.95 6.18 4.62
C GLY A 87 -0.61 6.24 5.36
N VAL A 88 -0.35 7.35 6.05
CA VAL A 88 0.91 7.63 6.76
C VAL A 88 0.62 7.91 8.23
N ARG A 89 1.33 7.23 9.15
CA ARG A 89 1.14 7.42 10.62
C ARG A 89 1.42 8.83 11.08
N HIS A 90 2.27 9.57 10.40
CA HIS A 90 2.50 10.98 10.66
C HIS A 90 1.19 11.80 10.70
N PHE A 91 0.30 11.60 9.72
CA PHE A 91 -0.98 12.31 9.65
C PHE A 91 -2.08 11.68 10.50
N ARG A 92 -2.10 10.36 10.55
CA ARG A 92 -3.07 9.60 11.32
C ARG A 92 -2.41 8.34 11.88
N ASN A 93 -2.06 8.37 13.17
CA ASN A 93 -1.47 7.20 13.83
C ASN A 93 -2.54 6.15 14.10
N ILE A 94 -2.70 5.25 13.13
CA ILE A 94 -3.54 4.05 13.18
C ILE A 94 -2.79 2.86 12.60
N PRO A 95 -3.14 1.63 12.97
CA PRO A 95 -2.43 0.43 12.54
C PRO A 95 -2.36 0.25 11.01
N ARG A 96 -3.41 0.69 10.29
CA ARG A 96 -3.52 0.57 8.83
C ARG A 96 -2.61 1.54 8.06
N ASN A 97 -1.97 2.49 8.72
CA ASN A 97 -1.08 3.45 8.10
C ASN A 97 0.39 3.03 8.28
N ALA A 98 1.21 3.30 7.28
CA ALA A 98 2.63 3.00 7.29
C ALA A 98 3.38 3.80 8.37
N SER A 99 4.25 3.13 9.12
CA SER A 99 5.20 3.76 10.03
C SER A 99 6.39 4.36 9.27
N ASP A 100 7.18 5.21 9.94
CA ASP A 100 8.40 5.79 9.36
C ASP A 100 9.42 4.68 9.04
N GLU A 101 9.47 3.61 9.83
CA GLU A 101 10.33 2.44 9.61
C GLU A 101 9.93 1.70 8.33
N VAL A 102 8.63 1.46 8.13
CA VAL A 102 8.10 0.84 6.92
C VAL A 102 8.37 1.73 5.69
N LEU A 103 8.16 3.04 5.79
CA LEU A 103 8.44 3.98 4.70
C LEU A 103 9.92 4.01 4.32
N SER A 104 10.83 3.99 5.31
CA SER A 104 12.27 3.91 5.07
C SER A 104 12.67 2.59 4.38
N ALA A 105 12.03 1.48 4.75
CA ALA A 105 12.25 0.19 4.11
C ALA A 105 11.74 0.19 2.65
N ILE A 106 10.57 0.78 2.40
CA ILE A 106 10.02 0.97 1.04
C ILE A 106 11.01 1.75 0.16
N GLU A 107 11.52 2.88 0.65
CA GLU A 107 12.48 3.70 -0.08
C GLU A 107 13.77 2.94 -0.38
N SER A 108 14.37 2.29 0.64
CA SER A 108 15.66 1.60 0.52
C SER A 108 15.61 0.40 -0.44
N THR A 109 14.43 -0.19 -0.66
CA THR A 109 14.23 -1.36 -1.51
C THR A 109 13.63 -1.05 -2.88
N GLY A 110 13.24 0.20 -3.12
CA GLY A 110 12.57 0.59 -4.35
C GLY A 110 11.14 0.02 -4.46
N SER A 111 10.51 -0.26 -3.33
CA SER A 111 9.11 -0.66 -3.26
C SER A 111 8.17 0.53 -3.46
N ILE A 112 6.86 0.30 -3.41
CA ILE A 112 5.81 1.29 -3.69
C ILE A 112 4.83 1.39 -2.53
N ILE A 113 4.42 2.63 -2.23
CA ILE A 113 3.25 2.93 -1.40
C ILE A 113 2.19 3.66 -2.24
N GLY A 114 1.01 3.04 -2.38
CA GLY A 114 -0.18 3.65 -2.96
C GLY A 114 -0.96 4.44 -1.90
N ILE A 115 -1.16 5.74 -2.12
CA ILE A 115 -1.88 6.59 -1.17
C ILE A 115 -3.38 6.33 -1.25
N ASN A 116 -3.96 5.91 -0.12
CA ASN A 116 -5.38 5.60 0.04
C ASN A 116 -6.22 6.88 0.11
N LEU A 117 -7.45 6.85 -0.43
CA LEU A 117 -8.38 7.98 -0.39
C LEU A 117 -9.34 7.93 0.81
N CYS A 118 -9.25 6.93 1.68
CA CYS A 118 -10.12 6.80 2.85
C CYS A 118 -9.91 7.97 3.84
N PRO A 119 -10.92 8.82 4.10
CA PRO A 119 -10.77 9.98 4.97
C PRO A 119 -10.28 9.64 6.37
N SER A 120 -10.66 8.47 6.91
CA SER A 120 -10.24 8.03 8.24
C SER A 120 -8.75 7.66 8.32
N PHE A 121 -8.07 7.43 7.19
CA PHE A 121 -6.63 7.17 7.13
C PHE A 121 -5.83 8.46 6.91
N LEU A 122 -6.45 9.45 6.26
CA LEU A 122 -5.80 10.68 5.85
C LEU A 122 -5.65 11.69 7.00
N SER A 123 -6.60 11.78 7.94
CA SER A 123 -6.58 12.82 8.98
C SER A 123 -7.47 12.49 10.18
N ARG A 124 -7.17 13.17 11.33
CA ARG A 124 -8.04 13.19 12.52
C ARG A 124 -9.18 14.20 12.42
N ARG A 125 -9.17 15.07 11.41
CA ARG A 125 -10.22 16.08 11.20
C ARG A 125 -11.56 15.40 10.93
N ALA A 126 -12.67 16.13 11.17
CA ALA A 126 -13.99 15.65 10.74
C ALA A 126 -14.01 15.48 9.21
N ARG A 127 -14.69 14.43 8.73
CA ARG A 127 -14.71 14.05 7.30
C ARG A 127 -14.99 15.21 6.34
N LYS A 128 -15.90 16.12 6.69
CA LYS A 128 -16.24 17.31 5.87
C LYS A 128 -15.05 18.26 5.60
N HIS A 129 -13.96 18.12 6.36
CA HIS A 129 -12.74 18.92 6.22
C HIS A 129 -11.57 18.12 5.58
N ILE A 130 -11.83 16.88 5.17
CA ILE A 130 -10.87 16.03 4.47
C ILE A 130 -11.23 16.08 3.00
N THR A 131 -10.36 16.66 2.20
CA THR A 131 -10.54 16.98 0.79
C THR A 131 -9.39 16.40 -0.04
N VAL A 132 -9.47 16.53 -1.36
CA VAL A 132 -8.35 16.27 -2.28
C VAL A 132 -7.06 16.96 -1.81
N GLN A 133 -7.17 18.19 -1.25
CA GLN A 133 -6.00 18.88 -0.71
C GLN A 133 -5.31 18.09 0.41
N THR A 134 -6.06 17.33 1.23
CA THR A 134 -5.47 16.48 2.28
C THR A 134 -4.68 15.31 1.69
N VAL A 135 -5.13 14.75 0.56
CA VAL A 135 -4.38 13.72 -0.19
C VAL A 135 -3.09 14.30 -0.76
N VAL A 136 -3.19 15.47 -1.39
CA VAL A 136 -2.06 16.21 -1.96
C VAL A 136 -1.00 16.52 -0.88
N GLU A 137 -1.42 16.96 0.31
CA GLU A 137 -0.51 17.21 1.44
C GLU A 137 0.27 15.96 1.86
N GLN A 138 -0.34 14.77 1.84
CA GLN A 138 0.39 13.53 2.12
C GLN A 138 1.39 13.17 1.03
N ILE A 139 1.02 13.32 -0.23
CA ILE A 139 1.91 13.05 -1.36
C ILE A 139 3.12 13.98 -1.32
N LEU A 140 2.90 15.29 -1.10
CA LEU A 140 3.98 16.28 -0.99
C LEU A 140 4.88 15.99 0.21
N TYR A 141 4.33 15.72 1.40
CA TYR A 141 5.10 15.35 2.57
C TYR A 141 6.02 14.14 2.31
N LEU A 142 5.49 13.10 1.66
CA LEU A 142 6.27 11.91 1.34
C LEU A 142 7.34 12.20 0.29
N SER A 143 7.04 13.00 -0.73
CA SER A 143 8.01 13.36 -1.76
C SER A 143 9.14 14.26 -1.28
N GLU A 144 8.90 15.04 -0.21
CA GLU A 144 9.93 15.87 0.43
C GLU A 144 10.80 15.10 1.41
N ARG A 145 10.23 14.07 2.06
CA ARG A 145 10.90 13.30 3.12
C ARG A 145 11.56 12.02 2.59
N PHE A 146 11.00 11.46 1.53
CA PHE A 146 11.44 10.26 0.83
C PHE A 146 11.51 10.54 -0.67
N SER A 147 11.90 9.54 -1.47
CA SER A 147 11.86 9.68 -2.92
C SER A 147 10.44 9.74 -3.47
N PRO A 148 10.13 10.65 -4.42
CA PRO A 148 8.86 10.60 -5.15
C PRO A 148 8.66 9.29 -5.94
N ASP A 149 9.72 8.55 -6.23
CA ASP A 149 9.70 7.31 -7.02
C ASP A 149 9.01 6.14 -6.31
N ILE A 150 8.84 6.21 -4.98
CA ILE A 150 8.13 5.20 -4.21
C ILE A 150 6.61 5.43 -4.15
N LEU A 151 6.11 6.55 -4.68
CA LEU A 151 4.73 6.98 -4.52
C LEU A 151 3.86 6.52 -5.68
N ALA A 152 2.65 6.10 -5.35
CA ALA A 152 1.58 5.84 -6.30
C ALA A 152 0.22 6.28 -5.72
N LEU A 153 -0.81 6.33 -6.55
CA LEU A 153 -2.19 6.49 -6.08
C LEU A 153 -2.81 5.11 -5.88
N GLY A 154 -3.10 4.75 -4.63
CA GLY A 154 -3.69 3.47 -4.23
C GLY A 154 -5.19 3.53 -3.99
N SER A 155 -5.85 4.56 -4.38
CA SER A 155 -7.25 5.00 -4.24
C SER A 155 -8.18 4.22 -3.29
N ASP A 156 -8.30 2.89 -3.47
CA ASP A 156 -9.21 2.00 -2.70
C ASP A 156 -10.71 2.33 -2.92
N LEU A 157 -11.07 2.83 -4.11
CA LEU A 157 -12.40 3.40 -4.39
C LEU A 157 -13.56 2.47 -4.06
N GLU A 158 -13.48 1.20 -4.42
CA GLU A 158 -14.53 0.20 -4.17
C GLU A 158 -14.47 -0.42 -2.76
N GLY A 159 -13.33 -0.24 -2.06
CA GLY A 159 -13.10 -0.77 -0.71
C GLY A 159 -13.45 0.19 0.42
N ILE A 160 -13.70 1.47 0.14
CA ILE A 160 -13.96 2.50 1.14
C ILE A 160 -15.38 3.04 1.10
N ARG A 161 -15.94 3.32 2.28
CA ARG A 161 -17.32 3.80 2.39
C ARG A 161 -17.48 5.27 2.00
N TYR A 162 -16.43 6.06 2.18
CA TYR A 162 -16.46 7.52 1.98
C TYR A 162 -15.19 7.98 1.29
N LEU A 163 -15.33 8.89 0.33
CA LEU A 163 -14.26 9.65 -0.30
C LEU A 163 -13.98 10.97 0.43
N PRO A 164 -12.87 11.66 0.13
CA PRO A 164 -12.69 13.06 0.45
C PRO A 164 -13.94 13.88 0.09
N SER A 165 -14.25 14.90 0.87
CA SER A 165 -15.58 15.55 0.82
C SER A 165 -15.86 16.31 -0.47
N ASP A 166 -14.85 16.59 -1.27
CA ASP A 166 -14.91 17.23 -2.59
C ASP A 166 -14.75 16.23 -3.75
N MET A 167 -14.79 14.91 -3.46
CA MET A 167 -14.78 13.85 -4.47
C MET A 167 -16.10 13.08 -4.47
N LYS A 168 -16.55 12.65 -5.66
CA LYS A 168 -17.76 11.85 -5.87
C LYS A 168 -17.44 10.45 -6.41
N GLY A 169 -16.37 10.29 -7.18
CA GLY A 169 -16.00 9.04 -7.80
C GLY A 169 -14.65 9.08 -8.49
N VAL A 170 -14.42 8.13 -9.39
CA VAL A 170 -13.18 8.00 -10.16
C VAL A 170 -12.94 9.20 -11.07
N GLU A 171 -13.99 9.87 -11.52
CA GLU A 171 -13.94 11.06 -12.36
C GLU A 171 -13.23 12.25 -11.72
N ASP A 172 -13.13 12.26 -10.38
CA ASP A 172 -12.47 13.32 -9.62
C ASP A 172 -10.99 13.03 -9.31
N ILE A 173 -10.48 11.85 -9.66
CA ILE A 173 -9.04 11.50 -9.50
C ILE A 173 -8.12 12.53 -10.18
N PRO A 174 -8.40 13.03 -11.40
CA PRO A 174 -7.55 14.03 -12.04
C PRO A 174 -7.31 15.28 -11.20
N LEU A 175 -8.25 15.69 -10.32
CA LEU A 175 -8.09 16.82 -9.43
C LEU A 175 -6.88 16.71 -8.50
N ILE A 176 -6.46 15.49 -8.14
CA ILE A 176 -5.27 15.23 -7.32
C ILE A 176 -4.03 15.69 -8.11
N PHE A 177 -3.91 15.24 -9.36
CA PHE A 177 -2.76 15.52 -10.21
C PHE A 177 -2.71 16.99 -10.66
N GLU A 178 -3.87 17.60 -10.94
CA GLU A 178 -3.98 19.04 -11.20
C GLU A 178 -3.44 19.87 -10.03
N ARG A 179 -3.75 19.49 -8.77
CA ARG A 179 -3.27 20.18 -7.57
C ARG A 179 -1.81 19.88 -7.23
N LEU A 180 -1.23 18.79 -7.72
CA LEU A 180 0.19 18.48 -7.62
C LEU A 180 1.00 19.25 -8.69
N SER A 181 0.41 19.54 -9.83
CA SER A 181 1.04 20.31 -10.90
C SER A 181 1.55 21.66 -10.37
N GLY A 182 2.78 22.00 -10.72
CA GLY A 182 3.47 23.20 -10.23
C GLY A 182 4.01 23.13 -8.79
N LYS A 183 3.74 22.03 -8.05
CA LYS A 183 4.32 21.75 -6.74
C LYS A 183 5.34 20.61 -6.77
N MET A 184 5.24 19.75 -7.77
CA MET A 184 6.21 18.71 -8.11
C MET A 184 6.58 18.85 -9.58
N SER A 185 7.67 18.22 -10.02
CA SER A 185 8.00 18.13 -11.45
C SER A 185 6.94 17.32 -12.20
N GLU A 186 6.77 17.56 -13.48
CA GLU A 186 5.83 16.80 -14.34
C GLU A 186 6.14 15.30 -14.32
N GLU A 187 7.43 14.94 -14.30
CA GLU A 187 7.91 13.57 -14.19
C GLU A 187 7.45 12.92 -12.86
N ALA A 188 7.60 13.61 -11.73
CA ALA A 188 7.16 13.12 -10.43
C ALA A 188 5.63 12.97 -10.35
N VAL A 189 4.86 13.88 -10.96
CA VAL A 189 3.40 13.77 -11.04
C VAL A 189 2.99 12.57 -11.89
N SER A 190 3.63 12.36 -13.05
CA SER A 190 3.43 11.18 -13.90
C SER A 190 3.80 9.89 -13.15
N GLY A 191 4.91 9.93 -12.40
CA GLY A 191 5.36 8.85 -11.54
C GLY A 191 4.26 8.40 -10.57
N VAL A 192 3.72 9.34 -9.78
CA VAL A 192 2.63 9.06 -8.81
C VAL A 192 1.36 8.57 -9.51
N ALA A 193 1.05 9.09 -10.69
CA ALA A 193 -0.15 8.76 -11.44
C ALA A 193 -0.09 7.34 -12.03
N PHE A 194 1.06 6.88 -12.50
CA PHE A 194 1.19 5.64 -13.25
C PHE A 194 2.60 5.03 -13.25
N ASP A 195 3.65 5.81 -13.62
CA ASP A 195 4.92 5.24 -14.06
C ASP A 195 5.66 4.49 -12.95
N ASN A 196 5.56 4.94 -11.69
CA ASN A 196 6.25 4.31 -10.56
C ASN A 196 5.74 2.90 -10.32
N PHE A 197 4.40 2.73 -10.23
CA PHE A 197 3.83 1.41 -10.03
C PHE A 197 4.03 0.52 -11.27
N PHE A 198 3.90 1.06 -12.47
CA PHE A 198 4.11 0.30 -13.70
C PHE A 198 5.55 -0.22 -13.81
N ARG A 199 6.55 0.61 -13.51
CA ARG A 199 7.96 0.23 -13.46
C ARG A 199 8.20 -0.89 -12.42
N PHE A 200 7.65 -0.72 -11.22
CA PHE A 200 7.73 -1.73 -10.17
C PHE A 200 7.06 -3.05 -10.60
N PHE A 201 5.84 -2.98 -11.11
CA PHE A 201 5.08 -4.14 -11.58
C PHE A 201 5.87 -4.94 -12.62
N THR A 202 6.45 -4.25 -13.59
CA THR A 202 7.26 -4.88 -14.65
C THR A 202 8.51 -5.55 -14.06
N SER A 203 9.22 -4.87 -13.15
CA SER A 203 10.45 -5.39 -12.54
C SER A 203 10.26 -6.66 -11.69
N VAL A 204 9.08 -6.83 -11.09
CA VAL A 204 8.76 -8.07 -10.34
C VAL A 204 8.45 -9.23 -11.27
N ARG A 205 7.83 -8.95 -12.42
CA ARG A 205 7.37 -9.99 -13.35
C ARG A 205 8.43 -10.45 -14.36
N GLU A 206 9.53 -9.71 -14.47
CA GLU A 206 10.73 -10.11 -15.22
C GLU A 206 11.59 -11.10 -14.45
#